data_26dc2d449e091286f9edcd92f9f4c488
#
_entry.id   26dc2d449e091286f9edcd92f9f4c488
#
_cell.length_a   1.000
_cell.length_b   1.000
_cell.length_c   1.000
_cell.angle_alpha   90.00
_cell.angle_beta   90.00
_cell.angle_gamma   90.00
#
_symmetry.space_group_name_H-M   'P 1'
#
loop_
_entity.id
_entity.type
_entity.pdbx_description
1 polymer ?
#
loop_
_entity_poly.entity_id
_entity_poly.type
_entity_poly.pdbx_seq_one_letter_code
_entity_poly.pdbx_strand_id
1 'polypeptide(L)'
;RFTEAPDITARICGICPVAYQMSSVHAMEAACGVTVGGALRELRRLLYCGEWIESHVLHVAMLHAPDFLGYESAIHMAKDHPELVTKSLALKKAGNEVVTLVGGREIHPINVKVGGFYKLPALSDLAALGKKLRAVRPIAEELLTVAGGLTFPDFAPDYEFVALRHPSEYPLCEGRLVSSR
;
A
#
# COMPACT_ATOMS: atom_id res chain seq x y z
N ARG A 1 -10.19 25.32 -0.63
CA ARG A 1 -11.51 24.86 -0.11
C ARG A 1 -11.27 23.59 0.72
N PHE A 2 -12.11 23.32 1.72
CA PHE A 2 -11.97 22.11 2.53
C PHE A 2 -12.06 20.82 1.71
N THR A 3 -12.85 20.79 0.64
CA THR A 3 -12.99 19.66 -0.29
C THR A 3 -11.71 19.33 -1.07
N GLU A 4 -10.75 20.24 -1.10
CA GLU A 4 -9.47 20.06 -1.79
C GLU A 4 -8.40 19.43 -0.89
N ALA A 5 -8.64 19.37 0.43
CA ALA A 5 -7.68 18.86 1.39
C ALA A 5 -7.18 17.43 1.07
N PRO A 6 -8.02 16.45 0.67
CA PRO A 6 -7.55 15.12 0.28
C PRO A 6 -6.59 15.13 -0.92
N ASP A 7 -6.85 15.98 -1.91
CA ASP A 7 -5.99 16.09 -3.10
C ASP A 7 -4.67 16.79 -2.80
N ILE A 8 -4.67 17.73 -1.86
CA ILE A 8 -3.46 18.41 -1.39
C ILE A 8 -2.61 17.45 -0.58
N THR A 9 -3.21 16.74 0.39
CA THR A 9 -2.47 15.80 1.23
C THR A 9 -1.89 14.63 0.45
N ALA A 10 -2.57 14.14 -0.59
CA ALA A 10 -2.04 13.11 -1.49
C ALA A 10 -0.70 13.50 -2.14
N ARG A 11 -0.42 14.80 -2.29
CA ARG A 11 0.80 15.31 -2.94
C ARG A 11 2.00 15.43 -2.01
N ILE A 12 1.84 15.11 -0.73
CA ILE A 12 2.95 15.11 0.24
C ILE A 12 3.97 14.02 -0.11
N CYS A 13 3.51 12.89 -0.64
CA CYS A 13 4.37 11.75 -0.94
C CYS A 13 3.96 11.10 -2.27
N GLY A 14 4.93 10.74 -3.11
CA GLY A 14 4.70 10.01 -4.36
C GLY A 14 4.65 8.48 -4.19
N ILE A 15 5.08 7.95 -3.04
CA ILE A 15 5.12 6.50 -2.76
C ILE A 15 3.89 6.08 -1.94
N CYS A 16 3.43 6.94 -1.01
CA CYS A 16 2.32 6.65 -0.09
C CYS A 16 1.16 7.67 -0.18
N PRO A 17 0.74 8.09 -1.36
CA PRO A 17 -0.29 9.13 -1.52
C PRO A 17 -1.66 8.69 -1.00
N VAL A 18 -1.99 7.40 -1.06
CA VAL A 18 -3.25 6.85 -0.55
C VAL A 18 -3.34 7.03 0.96
N ALA A 19 -2.26 6.73 1.70
CA ALA A 19 -2.22 6.91 3.15
C ALA A 19 -2.52 8.35 3.56
N TYR A 20 -1.87 9.33 2.91
CA TYR A 20 -2.09 10.76 3.18
C TYR A 20 -3.49 11.23 2.77
N GLN A 21 -3.95 10.83 1.58
CA GLN A 21 -5.27 11.18 1.06
C GLN A 21 -6.37 10.61 1.96
N MET A 22 -6.28 9.34 2.30
CA MET A 22 -7.28 8.66 3.12
C MET A 22 -7.28 9.14 4.56
N SER A 23 -6.13 9.51 5.14
CA SER A 23 -6.08 10.15 6.46
C SER A 23 -6.87 11.45 6.49
N SER A 24 -6.73 12.28 5.46
CA SER A 24 -7.51 13.51 5.30
C SER A 24 -9.00 13.22 5.10
N VAL A 25 -9.33 12.25 4.24
CA VAL A 25 -10.72 11.84 3.98
C VAL A 25 -11.40 11.35 5.26
N HIS A 26 -10.76 10.44 6.00
CA HIS A 26 -11.31 9.92 7.27
C HIS A 26 -11.47 11.00 8.33
N ALA A 27 -10.51 11.92 8.46
CA ALA A 27 -10.62 13.04 9.38
C ALA A 27 -11.83 13.93 9.07
N MET A 28 -12.07 14.22 7.78
CA MET A 28 -13.21 15.01 7.33
C MET A 28 -14.53 14.26 7.51
N GLU A 29 -14.56 12.96 7.23
CA GLU A 29 -15.74 12.11 7.45
C GLU A 29 -16.10 12.06 8.94
N ALA A 30 -15.12 11.89 9.81
CA ALA A 30 -15.34 11.94 11.24
C ALA A 30 -15.88 13.29 11.71
N ALA A 31 -15.31 14.39 11.22
CA ALA A 31 -15.77 15.75 11.55
C ALA A 31 -17.19 16.04 11.07
N CYS A 32 -17.60 15.44 9.94
CA CYS A 32 -18.92 15.64 9.35
C CYS A 32 -19.96 14.55 9.74
N GLY A 33 -19.58 13.58 10.55
CA GLY A 33 -20.45 12.44 10.92
C GLY A 33 -20.79 11.52 9.72
N VAL A 34 -19.94 11.48 8.70
CA VAL A 34 -20.12 10.65 7.51
C VAL A 34 -19.49 9.27 7.74
N THR A 35 -20.27 8.21 7.52
CA THR A 35 -19.79 6.83 7.58
C THR A 35 -19.85 6.18 6.21
N VAL A 36 -18.76 5.54 5.80
CA VAL A 36 -18.68 4.81 4.55
C VAL A 36 -18.65 3.32 4.84
N GLY A 37 -19.60 2.57 4.29
CA GLY A 37 -19.76 1.13 4.51
C GLY A 37 -19.93 0.34 3.20
N GLY A 38 -20.18 -0.96 3.35
CA GLY A 38 -20.47 -1.86 2.24
C GLY A 38 -19.39 -1.88 1.15
N ALA A 39 -19.80 -1.95 -0.10
CA ALA A 39 -18.87 -2.04 -1.24
C ALA A 39 -17.88 -0.87 -1.36
N LEU A 40 -18.26 0.34 -0.92
CA LEU A 40 -17.36 1.48 -0.94
C LEU A 40 -16.22 1.32 0.08
N ARG A 41 -16.52 0.80 1.25
CA ARG A 41 -15.51 0.46 2.26
C ARG A 41 -14.54 -0.60 1.73
N GLU A 42 -15.06 -1.64 1.10
CA GLU A 42 -14.22 -2.69 0.51
C GLU A 42 -13.33 -2.18 -0.62
N LEU A 43 -13.82 -1.26 -1.46
CA LEU A 43 -12.99 -0.61 -2.47
C LEU A 43 -11.88 0.26 -1.85
N ARG A 44 -12.14 0.92 -0.73
CA ARG A 44 -11.09 1.65 0.02
C ARG A 44 -10.04 0.71 0.58
N ARG A 45 -10.45 -0.43 1.15
CA ARG A 45 -9.53 -1.46 1.62
C ARG A 45 -8.68 -2.01 0.46
N LEU A 46 -9.30 -2.25 -0.70
CA LEU A 46 -8.57 -2.66 -1.90
C LEU A 46 -7.54 -1.61 -2.33
N LEU A 47 -7.89 -0.32 -2.28
CA LEU A 47 -6.99 0.77 -2.59
C LEU A 47 -5.76 0.80 -1.65
N TYR A 48 -5.96 0.64 -0.34
CA TYR A 48 -4.87 0.49 0.64
C TYR A 48 -3.99 -0.72 0.33
N CYS A 49 -4.60 -1.87 0.02
CA CYS A 49 -3.84 -3.06 -0.36
C CYS A 49 -2.98 -2.82 -1.60
N GLY A 50 -3.49 -2.07 -2.59
CA GLY A 50 -2.75 -1.70 -3.79
C GLY A 50 -1.51 -0.88 -3.47
N GLU A 51 -1.65 0.18 -2.68
CA GLU A 51 -0.53 1.00 -2.22
C GLU A 51 0.48 0.18 -1.40
N TRP A 52 -0.01 -0.68 -0.54
CA TRP A 52 0.88 -1.51 0.28
C TRP A 52 1.70 -2.49 -0.56
N ILE A 53 1.10 -3.12 -1.57
CA ILE A 53 1.84 -4.00 -2.48
C ILE A 53 2.94 -3.20 -3.19
N GLU A 54 2.60 -2.06 -3.81
CA GLU A 54 3.59 -1.27 -4.55
C GLU A 54 4.69 -0.70 -3.65
N SER A 55 4.30 -0.16 -2.49
CA SER A 55 5.21 0.49 -1.54
C SER A 55 6.12 -0.52 -0.84
N HIS A 56 5.58 -1.61 -0.32
CA HIS A 56 6.38 -2.62 0.37
C HIS A 56 7.33 -3.37 -0.58
N VAL A 57 6.90 -3.67 -1.79
CA VAL A 57 7.79 -4.28 -2.79
C VAL A 57 8.92 -3.34 -3.16
N LEU A 58 8.64 -2.06 -3.39
CA LEU A 58 9.67 -1.05 -3.62
C LEU A 58 10.65 -1.01 -2.45
N HIS A 59 10.13 -0.95 -1.24
CA HIS A 59 10.91 -0.82 -0.02
C HIS A 59 11.79 -2.05 0.22
N VAL A 60 11.21 -3.24 0.23
CA VAL A 60 11.93 -4.49 0.53
C VAL A 60 12.91 -4.85 -0.59
N ALA A 61 12.45 -4.87 -1.84
CA ALA A 61 13.23 -5.44 -2.94
C ALA A 61 14.18 -4.43 -3.61
N MET A 62 13.83 -3.14 -3.63
CA MET A 62 14.60 -2.14 -4.38
C MET A 62 15.42 -1.19 -3.52
N LEU A 63 15.01 -0.98 -2.25
CA LEU A 63 15.71 -0.09 -1.34
C LEU A 63 16.55 -0.86 -0.32
N HIS A 64 16.01 -1.88 0.34
CA HIS A 64 16.72 -2.59 1.40
C HIS A 64 17.44 -3.87 0.96
N ALA A 65 16.89 -4.68 0.06
CA ALA A 65 17.57 -5.88 -0.41
C ALA A 65 18.98 -5.59 -0.95
N PRO A 66 19.21 -4.50 -1.73
CA PRO A 66 20.57 -4.15 -2.13
C PRO A 66 21.53 -3.96 -0.95
N ASP A 67 21.12 -3.23 0.11
CA ASP A 67 21.94 -2.97 1.28
C ASP A 67 22.31 -4.27 2.00
N PHE A 68 21.34 -5.15 2.22
CA PHE A 68 21.57 -6.45 2.87
C PHE A 68 22.44 -7.41 2.05
N LEU A 69 22.39 -7.29 0.73
CA LEU A 69 23.17 -8.13 -0.19
C LEU A 69 24.51 -7.50 -0.60
N GLY A 70 24.83 -6.29 -0.09
CA GLY A 70 26.10 -5.62 -0.33
C GLY A 70 26.19 -4.89 -1.67
N TYR A 71 25.06 -4.48 -2.26
CA TYR A 71 25.01 -3.71 -3.49
C TYR A 71 24.73 -2.23 -3.22
N GLU A 72 25.31 -1.36 -4.02
CA GLU A 72 25.11 0.08 -3.96
C GLU A 72 23.67 0.51 -4.32
N SER A 73 23.02 -0.28 -5.18
CA SER A 73 21.63 -0.01 -5.60
C SER A 73 20.98 -1.25 -6.23
N ALA A 74 19.66 -1.20 -6.41
CA ALA A 74 18.91 -2.24 -7.13
C ALA A 74 19.39 -2.41 -8.59
N ILE A 75 19.96 -1.36 -9.22
CA ILE A 75 20.53 -1.43 -10.58
C ILE A 75 21.78 -2.31 -10.57
N HIS A 76 22.65 -2.15 -9.58
CA HIS A 76 23.83 -3.00 -9.44
C HIS A 76 23.42 -4.44 -9.07
N MET A 77 22.50 -4.60 -8.16
CA MET A 77 21.94 -5.91 -7.78
C MET A 77 21.31 -6.65 -8.97
N ALA A 78 20.71 -5.94 -9.92
CA ALA A 78 20.06 -6.55 -11.09
C ALA A 78 21.04 -7.30 -12.01
N LYS A 79 22.36 -7.04 -11.93
CA LYS A 79 23.36 -7.77 -12.71
C LYS A 79 23.50 -9.21 -12.26
N ASP A 80 23.45 -9.44 -10.94
CA ASP A 80 23.65 -10.75 -10.32
C ASP A 80 22.32 -11.42 -9.94
N HIS A 81 21.27 -10.62 -9.69
CA HIS A 81 19.92 -11.06 -9.29
C HIS A 81 18.82 -10.54 -10.23
N PRO A 82 18.92 -10.74 -11.58
CA PRO A 82 17.97 -10.19 -12.54
C PRO A 82 16.56 -10.74 -12.36
N GLU A 83 16.42 -11.99 -11.95
CA GLU A 83 15.12 -12.61 -11.69
C GLU A 83 14.39 -11.97 -10.52
N LEU A 84 15.08 -11.75 -9.40
CA LEU A 84 14.52 -11.12 -8.21
C LEU A 84 14.00 -9.73 -8.55
N VAL A 85 14.79 -8.92 -9.26
CA VAL A 85 14.42 -7.57 -9.67
C VAL A 85 13.22 -7.59 -10.62
N THR A 86 13.23 -8.46 -11.64
CA THR A 86 12.14 -8.57 -12.62
C THR A 86 10.81 -9.00 -11.97
N LYS A 87 10.87 -10.02 -11.12
CA LYS A 87 9.69 -10.50 -10.37
C LYS A 87 9.15 -9.42 -9.44
N SER A 88 10.02 -8.73 -8.71
CA SER A 88 9.61 -7.63 -7.83
C SER A 88 8.97 -6.48 -8.58
N LEU A 89 9.51 -6.09 -9.74
CA LEU A 89 8.87 -5.07 -10.58
C LEU A 89 7.50 -5.52 -11.11
N ALA A 90 7.33 -6.79 -11.45
CA ALA A 90 6.03 -7.32 -11.86
C ALA A 90 5.00 -7.27 -10.72
N LEU A 91 5.41 -7.63 -9.49
CA LEU A 91 4.55 -7.55 -8.31
C LEU A 91 4.19 -6.09 -7.96
N LYS A 92 5.19 -5.18 -8.00
CA LYS A 92 4.96 -3.75 -7.81
C LYS A 92 3.95 -3.21 -8.82
N LYS A 93 4.10 -3.57 -10.09
CA LYS A 93 3.17 -3.18 -11.16
C LYS A 93 1.74 -3.63 -10.87
N ALA A 94 1.55 -4.82 -10.33
CA ALA A 94 0.21 -5.30 -9.96
C ALA A 94 -0.43 -4.43 -8.85
N GLY A 95 0.35 -3.96 -7.88
CA GLY A 95 -0.08 -2.96 -6.89
C GLY A 95 -0.49 -1.64 -7.55
N ASN A 96 0.34 -1.11 -8.44
CA ASN A 96 0.04 0.11 -9.22
C ASN A 96 -1.27 -0.03 -10.02
N GLU A 97 -1.53 -1.22 -10.62
CA GLU A 97 -2.78 -1.48 -11.34
C GLU A 97 -4.02 -1.44 -10.44
N VAL A 98 -3.90 -1.87 -9.17
CA VAL A 98 -4.98 -1.71 -8.17
C VAL A 98 -5.25 -0.23 -7.92
N VAL A 99 -4.19 0.54 -7.64
CA VAL A 99 -4.31 1.98 -7.35
C VAL A 99 -4.86 2.73 -8.57
N THR A 100 -4.43 2.37 -9.78
CA THR A 100 -4.94 2.96 -11.02
C THR A 100 -6.42 2.66 -11.22
N LEU A 101 -6.85 1.41 -11.05
CA LEU A 101 -8.24 1.01 -11.28
C LEU A 101 -9.20 1.68 -10.29
N VAL A 102 -8.84 1.69 -9.01
CA VAL A 102 -9.70 2.23 -7.94
C VAL A 102 -9.50 3.72 -7.73
N GLY A 103 -8.26 4.16 -7.74
CA GLY A 103 -7.87 5.54 -7.45
C GLY A 103 -7.84 6.47 -8.67
N GLY A 104 -7.91 5.92 -9.89
CA GLY A 104 -7.92 6.67 -11.15
C GLY A 104 -6.52 6.87 -11.75
N ARG A 105 -5.46 6.81 -10.97
CA ARG A 105 -4.06 6.78 -11.39
C ARG A 105 -3.18 6.27 -10.27
N GLU A 106 -2.00 5.74 -10.60
CA GLU A 106 -1.10 5.09 -9.65
C GLU A 106 -0.41 6.03 -8.67
N ILE A 107 -0.15 7.28 -9.07
CA ILE A 107 0.49 8.30 -8.23
C ILE A 107 -0.47 9.44 -8.01
N HIS A 108 -0.67 9.85 -6.74
CA HIS A 108 -1.62 10.87 -6.33
C HIS A 108 -3.04 10.59 -6.87
N PRO A 109 -3.74 9.56 -6.36
CA PRO A 109 -5.06 9.17 -6.81
C PRO A 109 -6.05 10.35 -6.83
N ILE A 110 -6.93 10.36 -7.82
CA ILE A 110 -7.86 11.47 -8.07
C ILE A 110 -9.33 11.08 -7.90
N ASN A 111 -9.59 9.80 -7.65
CA ASN A 111 -10.95 9.27 -7.65
C ASN A 111 -11.59 9.19 -6.25
N VAL A 112 -10.79 9.33 -5.19
CA VAL A 112 -11.27 9.30 -3.80
C VAL A 112 -11.88 10.65 -3.42
N LYS A 113 -13.01 10.61 -2.70
CA LYS A 113 -13.62 11.80 -2.09
C LYS A 113 -14.22 11.46 -0.73
N VAL A 114 -14.51 12.48 0.06
CA VAL A 114 -15.31 12.38 1.28
C VAL A 114 -16.65 11.71 0.95
N GLY A 115 -17.00 10.66 1.67
CA GLY A 115 -18.22 9.88 1.44
C GLY A 115 -18.15 8.84 0.33
N GLY A 116 -16.98 8.60 -0.32
CA GLY A 116 -16.86 7.54 -1.32
C GLY A 116 -15.84 7.80 -2.42
N PHE A 117 -16.28 7.69 -3.67
CA PHE A 117 -15.49 7.84 -4.89
C PHE A 117 -16.24 8.69 -5.93
N TYR A 118 -15.50 9.35 -6.81
CA TYR A 118 -16.09 10.05 -7.96
C TYR A 118 -16.54 9.06 -9.04
N LYS A 119 -15.83 7.93 -9.22
CA LYS A 119 -16.14 6.89 -10.20
C LYS A 119 -15.88 5.51 -9.58
N LEU A 120 -16.73 4.56 -9.89
CA LEU A 120 -16.57 3.17 -9.48
C LEU A 120 -16.01 2.33 -10.64
N PRO A 121 -15.11 1.38 -10.37
CA PRO A 121 -14.62 0.46 -11.39
C PRO A 121 -15.72 -0.49 -11.85
N ALA A 122 -15.66 -0.95 -13.10
CA ALA A 122 -16.57 -1.97 -13.59
C ALA A 122 -16.24 -3.33 -12.96
N LEU A 123 -17.25 -4.17 -12.77
CA LEU A 123 -17.06 -5.52 -12.19
C LEU A 123 -16.16 -6.40 -13.07
N SER A 124 -16.23 -6.23 -14.39
CA SER A 124 -15.33 -6.90 -15.34
C SER A 124 -13.87 -6.58 -15.10
N ASP A 125 -13.56 -5.30 -14.81
CA ASP A 125 -12.20 -4.82 -14.58
C ASP A 125 -11.67 -5.32 -13.25
N LEU A 126 -12.52 -5.33 -12.21
CA LEU A 126 -12.20 -5.93 -10.92
C LEU A 126 -11.93 -7.43 -11.03
N ALA A 127 -12.72 -8.15 -11.84
CA ALA A 127 -12.51 -9.58 -12.09
C ALA A 127 -11.20 -9.85 -12.83
N ALA A 128 -10.86 -9.02 -13.83
CA ALA A 128 -9.59 -9.10 -14.56
C ALA A 128 -8.39 -8.82 -13.65
N LEU A 129 -8.47 -7.77 -12.82
CA LEU A 129 -7.47 -7.44 -11.82
C LEU A 129 -7.28 -8.57 -10.81
N GLY A 130 -8.37 -9.18 -10.33
CA GLY A 130 -8.31 -10.33 -9.42
C GLY A 130 -7.57 -11.54 -10.00
N LYS A 131 -7.66 -11.78 -11.32
CA LYS A 131 -6.85 -12.82 -12.00
C LYS A 131 -5.37 -12.47 -11.99
N LYS A 132 -5.01 -11.22 -12.27
CA LYS A 132 -3.62 -10.74 -12.24
C LYS A 132 -3.00 -10.84 -10.85
N LEU A 133 -3.72 -10.41 -9.81
CA LEU A 133 -3.26 -10.50 -8.43
C LEU A 133 -2.98 -11.95 -8.01
N ARG A 134 -3.86 -12.89 -8.37
CA ARG A 134 -3.62 -14.31 -8.13
C ARG A 134 -2.38 -14.84 -8.86
N ALA A 135 -2.12 -14.36 -10.06
CA ALA A 135 -0.95 -14.78 -10.84
C ALA A 135 0.37 -14.30 -10.24
N VAL A 136 0.41 -13.13 -9.60
CA VAL A 136 1.63 -12.57 -8.98
C VAL A 136 1.80 -12.94 -7.50
N ARG A 137 0.79 -13.55 -6.87
CA ARG A 137 0.85 -13.95 -5.46
C ARG A 137 2.06 -14.84 -5.12
N PRO A 138 2.44 -15.86 -5.93
CA PRO A 138 3.62 -16.66 -5.65
C PRO A 138 4.91 -15.84 -5.57
N ILE A 139 5.00 -14.74 -6.33
CA ILE A 139 6.14 -13.81 -6.28
C ILE A 139 6.22 -13.13 -4.90
N ALA A 140 5.08 -12.74 -4.33
CA ALA A 140 5.05 -12.16 -3.00
C ALA A 140 5.51 -13.17 -1.93
N GLU A 141 5.10 -14.43 -2.04
CA GLU A 141 5.51 -15.53 -1.15
C GLU A 141 7.03 -15.81 -1.26
N GLU A 142 7.57 -15.80 -2.48
CA GLU A 142 9.01 -15.90 -2.73
C GLU A 142 9.79 -14.72 -2.12
N LEU A 143 9.30 -13.49 -2.33
CA LEU A 143 9.93 -12.29 -1.77
C LEU A 143 9.96 -12.31 -0.24
N LEU A 144 8.89 -12.77 0.41
CA LEU A 144 8.84 -12.96 1.86
C LEU A 144 9.88 -13.99 2.33
N THR A 145 10.06 -15.07 1.58
CA THR A 145 11.07 -16.10 1.89
C THR A 145 12.49 -15.52 1.80
N VAL A 146 12.77 -14.74 0.74
CA VAL A 146 14.07 -14.07 0.58
C VAL A 146 14.29 -13.08 1.73
N ALA A 147 13.31 -12.22 2.02
CA ALA A 147 13.43 -11.24 3.09
C ALA A 147 13.61 -11.87 4.47
N GLY A 148 12.89 -12.96 4.75
CA GLY A 148 13.02 -13.71 6.00
C GLY A 148 14.36 -14.43 6.17
N GLY A 149 15.10 -14.66 5.11
CA GLY A 149 16.45 -15.23 5.12
C GLY A 149 17.58 -14.20 5.30
N LEU A 150 17.28 -12.91 5.29
CA LEU A 150 18.28 -11.87 5.49
C LEU A 150 18.76 -11.81 6.94
N THR A 151 20.04 -11.48 7.13
CA THR A 151 20.62 -11.30 8.47
C THR A 151 20.35 -9.90 8.96
N PHE A 152 19.42 -9.77 9.90
CA PHE A 152 19.10 -8.49 10.54
C PHE A 152 20.08 -8.19 11.68
N PRO A 153 20.40 -6.90 11.93
CA PRO A 153 21.22 -6.51 13.07
C PRO A 153 20.49 -6.83 14.38
N ASP A 154 21.26 -7.28 15.38
CA ASP A 154 20.76 -7.50 16.74
C ASP A 154 20.64 -6.12 17.44
N PHE A 155 19.50 -5.47 17.23
CA PHE A 155 19.21 -4.16 17.76
C PHE A 155 17.75 -4.10 18.25
N ALA A 156 17.58 -4.05 19.56
CA ALA A 156 16.28 -4.00 20.21
C ALA A 156 16.16 -2.78 21.11
N PRO A 157 15.84 -1.59 20.57
CA PRO A 157 15.68 -0.37 21.37
C PRO A 157 14.40 -0.42 22.19
N ASP A 158 14.40 0.26 23.34
CA ASP A 158 13.23 0.43 24.19
C ASP A 158 12.31 1.52 23.61
N TYR A 159 11.44 1.13 22.67
CA TYR A 159 10.45 2.02 22.07
C TYR A 159 9.05 1.82 22.68
N GLU A 160 8.29 2.90 22.66
CA GLU A 160 6.84 2.79 22.77
C GLU A 160 6.26 2.45 21.39
N PHE A 161 5.61 1.30 21.28
CA PHE A 161 4.95 0.88 20.05
C PHE A 161 3.48 1.30 20.08
N VAL A 162 3.05 2.04 19.07
CA VAL A 162 1.67 2.48 18.90
C VAL A 162 1.12 1.86 17.62
N ALA A 163 -0.06 1.25 17.69
CA ALA A 163 -0.69 0.60 16.57
C ALA A 163 -2.21 0.70 16.63
N LEU A 164 -2.87 0.41 15.50
CA LEU A 164 -4.30 0.14 15.48
C LEU A 164 -4.58 -1.31 15.84
N ARG A 165 -5.63 -1.54 16.61
CA ARG A 165 -6.14 -2.87 16.94
C ARG A 165 -7.60 -2.98 16.50
N HIS A 166 -7.90 -4.02 15.73
CA HIS A 166 -9.26 -4.36 15.31
C HIS A 166 -9.62 -5.78 15.76
N PRO A 167 -10.89 -6.07 16.18
CA PRO A 167 -11.24 -7.37 16.74
C PRO A 167 -11.29 -8.52 15.73
N SER A 168 -11.55 -8.25 14.46
CA SER A 168 -11.82 -9.29 13.44
C SER A 168 -11.08 -9.10 12.11
N GLU A 169 -10.45 -7.96 11.89
CA GLU A 169 -9.79 -7.65 10.62
C GLU A 169 -8.37 -7.11 10.84
N TYR A 170 -7.55 -7.17 9.80
CA TYR A 170 -6.31 -6.42 9.80
C TYR A 170 -6.62 -4.91 9.78
N PRO A 171 -6.16 -4.15 10.78
CA PRO A 171 -6.55 -2.75 10.96
C PRO A 171 -5.81 -1.83 9.99
N LEU A 172 -6.26 -1.74 8.74
CA LEU A 172 -5.66 -0.87 7.72
C LEU A 172 -5.83 0.63 8.07
N CYS A 173 -7.08 1.02 8.38
CA CYS A 173 -7.45 2.41 8.63
C CYS A 173 -8.51 2.55 9.73
N GLU A 174 -9.02 1.44 10.24
CA GLU A 174 -10.07 1.41 11.26
C GLU A 174 -9.58 0.59 12.46
N GLY A 175 -9.98 0.99 13.65
CA GLY A 175 -9.61 0.30 14.87
C GLY A 175 -9.40 1.25 16.04
N ARG A 176 -9.02 0.70 17.17
CA ARG A 176 -8.65 1.45 18.37
C ARG A 176 -7.15 1.58 18.46
N LEU A 177 -6.66 2.77 18.71
CA LEU A 177 -5.24 2.99 19.04
C LEU A 177 -4.90 2.25 20.33
N VAL A 178 -3.80 1.53 20.30
CA VAL A 178 -3.20 0.84 21.46
C VAL A 178 -1.73 1.19 21.55
N SER A 179 -1.21 1.24 22.77
CA SER A 179 0.20 1.43 23.08
C SER A 179 0.76 0.21 23.79
N SER A 180 2.06 -0.01 23.67
CA SER A 180 2.80 -1.03 24.43
C SER A 180 3.09 -0.61 25.87
N ARG A 181 2.79 0.63 26.23
CA ARG A 181 2.95 1.23 27.58
C ARG A 181 1.63 1.62 28.18
#